data_2b822fb8fa83cd37135ef7202719f477
#
_entry.id   2b822fb8fa83cd37135ef7202719f477
#
_cell.length_a   1.000
_cell.length_b   1.000
_cell.length_c   1.000
_cell.angle_alpha   90.00
_cell.angle_beta   90.00
_cell.angle_gamma   90.00
#
_symmetry.space_group_name_H-M   'P 1'
#
loop_
_entity.id
_entity.type
_entity.pdbx_description
1 polymer ?
#
loop_
_entity_poly.entity_id
_entity_poly.type
_entity_poly.pdbx_seq_one_letter_code
_entity_poly.pdbx_strand_id
1 'polypeptide(L)'
;MKKFLLSLRGTCVIIMLSAVFPATGRAQEGGSFAEAGFTIGPTNFLGDLGGNLGKGTAFIKDNNFSTTKIMVGAHITFYPRDWYGIRINMNFGSLEGDDAVIKGKGGYEEARRIRNQNFKTSLFETMVAGEIFPTVLLEEDPSDVFHKLRPYGVIGLGLFHFNPQGQDPATGQWVYLRPLHTEGQGFKEFPDRKEYSLWQMNVPMGVGIKYFMSENFSLGLEVIHRKTFTDYMDDVSTSYIDPQLFYNYLPASTAAQAARMADKRLQSQGGIGDQRGNAKNNDSYYSFGLKLGWRLGGGDRWGNSTRCPVIRF
;
A
#
# COMPACT_ATOMS: atom_id res chain seq x y z
N MET A 1 16.03 31.72 9.92
CA MET A 1 15.38 30.42 10.22
C MET A 1 15.12 29.56 8.97
N LYS A 2 14.59 30.07 7.84
CA LYS A 2 14.34 29.24 6.62
C LYS A 2 15.59 28.62 5.97
N LYS A 3 16.75 29.29 6.01
CA LYS A 3 18.00 28.75 5.45
C LYS A 3 18.62 27.62 6.27
N PHE A 4 18.36 27.59 7.59
CA PHE A 4 18.85 26.53 8.48
C PHE A 4 18.09 25.20 8.30
N LEU A 5 16.78 25.28 8.05
CA LEU A 5 15.93 24.11 7.78
C LEU A 5 16.22 23.43 6.43
N LEU A 6 16.63 24.21 5.40
CA LEU A 6 17.03 23.61 4.11
C LEU A 6 18.38 22.88 4.21
N SER A 7 19.31 23.39 5.02
CA SER A 7 20.59 22.74 5.28
C SER A 7 20.42 21.42 6.03
N LEU A 8 19.52 21.37 7.01
CA LEU A 8 19.26 20.14 7.78
C LEU A 8 18.62 19.03 6.93
N ARG A 9 17.74 19.39 5.98
CA ARG A 9 17.12 18.43 5.06
C ARG A 9 18.12 17.84 4.06
N GLY A 10 19.04 18.65 3.55
CA GLY A 10 20.11 18.17 2.67
C GLY A 10 21.11 17.24 3.37
N THR A 11 21.46 17.56 4.60
CA THR A 11 22.44 16.77 5.39
C THR A 11 21.85 15.41 5.81
N CYS A 12 20.56 15.33 6.16
CA CYS A 12 19.91 14.04 6.47
C CYS A 12 19.83 13.10 5.24
N VAL A 13 19.57 13.64 4.05
CA VAL A 13 19.53 12.82 2.83
C VAL A 13 20.92 12.30 2.46
N ILE A 14 21.97 13.12 2.64
CA ILE A 14 23.36 12.73 2.37
C ILE A 14 23.84 11.71 3.40
N ILE A 15 23.44 11.83 4.67
CA ILE A 15 23.81 10.83 5.71
C ILE A 15 23.08 9.50 5.47
N MET A 16 21.83 9.51 4.98
CA MET A 16 21.16 8.27 4.60
C MET A 16 21.78 7.62 3.36
N LEU A 17 22.24 8.38 2.37
CA LEU A 17 22.95 7.83 1.21
C LEU A 17 24.35 7.30 1.58
N SER A 18 25.07 7.94 2.50
CA SER A 18 26.40 7.49 2.91
C SER A 18 26.37 6.24 3.81
N ALA A 19 25.27 5.96 4.50
CA ALA A 19 25.06 4.73 5.26
C ALA A 19 24.82 3.49 4.36
N VAL A 20 24.50 3.70 3.08
CA VAL A 20 24.24 2.62 2.11
C VAL A 20 25.52 2.12 1.43
N PHE A 21 26.62 2.89 1.49
CA PHE A 21 27.92 2.45 0.98
C PHE A 21 28.85 2.09 2.14
N PRO A 22 28.98 0.81 2.51
CA PRO A 22 30.04 0.41 3.42
C PRO A 22 31.38 0.62 2.74
N ALA A 23 32.21 1.44 3.36
CA ALA A 23 33.60 1.59 2.98
C ALA A 23 34.27 0.22 2.86
N THR A 24 35.02 0.05 1.81
CA THR A 24 35.86 -1.10 1.49
C THR A 24 36.65 -1.62 2.70
N GLY A 25 36.26 -2.81 3.16
CA GLY A 25 36.99 -3.45 4.25
C GLY A 25 36.59 -4.90 4.44
N ARG A 26 37.41 -5.80 3.90
CA ARG A 26 37.50 -7.25 4.08
C ARG A 26 36.47 -8.10 3.32
N ALA A 27 37.01 -8.78 2.33
CA ALA A 27 36.44 -9.96 1.71
C ALA A 27 36.07 -11.00 2.77
N GLN A 28 34.82 -11.14 3.11
CA GLN A 28 34.24 -12.29 3.78
C GLN A 28 33.29 -12.96 2.80
N GLU A 29 33.39 -14.26 2.70
CA GLU A 29 32.62 -15.14 1.82
C GLU A 29 31.14 -14.81 1.86
N GLY A 30 30.57 -14.43 0.72
CA GLY A 30 29.22 -13.92 0.57
C GLY A 30 29.23 -12.52 -0.03
N GLY A 31 29.57 -12.42 -1.32
CA GLY A 31 29.71 -11.11 -1.96
C GLY A 31 28.35 -10.43 -2.18
N SER A 32 28.30 -9.13 -1.94
CA SER A 32 27.13 -8.30 -2.25
C SER A 32 26.71 -8.41 -3.71
N PHE A 33 25.40 -8.41 -3.96
CA PHE A 33 24.83 -8.37 -5.31
C PHE A 33 23.59 -7.48 -5.36
N ALA A 34 23.23 -7.08 -6.55
CA ALA A 34 21.96 -6.39 -6.79
C ALA A 34 21.03 -7.26 -7.64
N GLU A 35 19.75 -7.11 -7.43
CA GLU A 35 18.68 -7.75 -8.20
C GLU A 35 17.72 -6.68 -8.68
N ALA A 36 17.36 -6.68 -9.95
CA ALA A 36 16.26 -5.91 -10.47
C ALA A 36 15.12 -6.86 -10.87
N GLY A 37 13.88 -6.39 -10.78
CA GLY A 37 12.77 -7.25 -11.11
C GLY A 37 11.43 -6.53 -11.19
N PHE A 38 10.41 -7.34 -11.45
CA PHE A 38 9.03 -6.91 -11.56
C PHE A 38 8.14 -7.70 -10.62
N THR A 39 7.04 -7.07 -10.23
CA THR A 39 6.00 -7.68 -9.40
C THR A 39 4.66 -7.44 -10.07
N ILE A 40 3.81 -8.45 -10.10
CA ILE A 40 2.43 -8.34 -10.57
C ILE A 40 1.52 -9.16 -9.67
N GLY A 41 0.33 -8.65 -9.38
CA GLY A 41 -0.67 -9.42 -8.65
C GLY A 41 -1.88 -8.63 -8.20
N PRO A 42 -2.84 -9.31 -7.57
CA PRO A 42 -4.04 -8.68 -7.05
C PRO A 42 -3.75 -7.77 -5.86
N THR A 43 -4.54 -6.69 -5.80
CA THR A 43 -4.57 -5.75 -4.66
C THR A 43 -5.99 -5.47 -4.24
N ASN A 44 -6.18 -5.25 -2.94
CA ASN A 44 -7.47 -4.95 -2.34
C ASN A 44 -7.35 -3.86 -1.29
N PHE A 45 -8.41 -3.07 -1.21
CA PHE A 45 -8.61 -2.03 -0.22
C PHE A 45 -9.21 -2.61 1.06
N LEU A 46 -8.84 -2.05 2.20
CA LEU A 46 -9.36 -2.33 3.53
C LEU A 46 -9.61 -1.00 4.24
N GLY A 47 -10.84 -0.55 4.25
CA GLY A 47 -11.29 0.70 4.85
C GLY A 47 -12.79 0.70 5.10
N ASP A 48 -13.40 1.87 5.10
CA ASP A 48 -14.80 2.03 5.41
C ASP A 48 -15.74 1.52 4.32
N LEU A 49 -15.33 1.60 3.05
CA LEU A 49 -16.12 1.19 1.89
C LEU A 49 -15.82 -0.24 1.46
N GLY A 50 -16.87 -0.91 1.01
CA GLY A 50 -16.79 -2.30 0.62
C GLY A 50 -16.79 -3.20 1.86
N GLY A 51 -16.17 -4.34 1.77
CA GLY A 51 -16.13 -5.32 2.84
C GLY A 51 -16.89 -6.59 2.51
N ASN A 52 -16.79 -7.58 3.38
CA ASN A 52 -17.35 -8.90 3.14
C ASN A 52 -18.88 -8.89 3.34
N LEU A 53 -19.51 -9.90 2.75
CA LEU A 53 -20.93 -10.24 2.81
C LEU A 53 -21.45 -10.59 4.20
N GLY A 54 -20.88 -10.11 5.28
CA GLY A 54 -21.25 -10.43 6.65
C GLY A 54 -20.89 -9.33 7.63
N LYS A 55 -20.95 -9.62 8.92
CA LYS A 55 -20.49 -8.70 9.95
C LYS A 55 -19.07 -8.25 9.64
N GLY A 56 -18.82 -6.93 9.59
CA GLY A 56 -17.51 -6.37 9.38
C GLY A 56 -16.48 -7.09 10.25
N THR A 57 -15.55 -7.78 9.59
CA THR A 57 -14.49 -8.55 10.24
C THR A 57 -13.17 -7.88 9.91
N ALA A 58 -12.20 -7.98 10.82
CA ALA A 58 -10.92 -7.38 10.62
C ALA A 58 -10.08 -8.13 9.55
N PHE A 59 -9.30 -7.36 8.78
CA PHE A 59 -8.27 -7.86 7.87
C PHE A 59 -8.83 -8.68 6.68
N ILE A 60 -8.13 -9.70 6.22
CA ILE A 60 -8.45 -10.51 5.01
C ILE A 60 -9.88 -11.07 5.01
N LYS A 61 -10.50 -11.24 6.18
CA LYS A 61 -11.88 -11.73 6.30
C LYS A 61 -12.93 -10.72 5.82
N ASP A 62 -12.60 -9.43 5.78
CA ASP A 62 -13.46 -8.36 5.27
C ASP A 62 -13.24 -8.09 3.77
N ASN A 63 -12.52 -8.96 3.09
CA ASN A 63 -12.19 -8.79 1.69
C ASN A 63 -13.35 -9.14 0.76
N ASN A 64 -13.58 -8.27 -0.23
CA ASN A 64 -14.50 -8.53 -1.34
C ASN A 64 -13.70 -8.76 -2.62
N PHE A 65 -13.75 -9.97 -3.15
CA PHE A 65 -13.03 -10.32 -4.37
C PHE A 65 -13.57 -9.62 -5.63
N SER A 66 -14.80 -9.10 -5.61
CA SER A 66 -15.37 -8.37 -6.76
C SER A 66 -14.70 -7.02 -6.99
N THR A 67 -14.11 -6.41 -5.95
CA THR A 67 -13.40 -5.14 -6.01
C THR A 67 -11.87 -5.30 -6.15
N THR A 68 -11.40 -6.54 -6.34
CA THR A 68 -9.97 -6.83 -6.54
C THR A 68 -9.45 -6.17 -7.81
N LYS A 69 -8.36 -5.44 -7.71
CA LYS A 69 -7.66 -4.82 -8.83
C LYS A 69 -6.25 -5.40 -8.99
N ILE A 70 -5.57 -5.03 -10.06
CA ILE A 70 -4.19 -5.47 -10.31
C ILE A 70 -3.23 -4.33 -9.94
N MET A 71 -2.14 -4.72 -9.31
CA MET A 71 -0.98 -3.87 -9.05
C MET A 71 0.23 -4.46 -9.78
N VAL A 72 0.98 -3.60 -10.44
CA VAL A 72 2.25 -3.93 -11.07
C VAL A 72 3.34 -3.08 -10.46
N GLY A 73 4.55 -3.61 -10.37
CA GLY A 73 5.67 -2.87 -9.79
C GLY A 73 7.00 -3.28 -10.40
N ALA A 74 7.96 -2.40 -10.25
CA ALA A 74 9.37 -2.69 -10.50
C ALA A 74 10.17 -2.48 -9.23
N HIS A 75 11.21 -3.28 -9.04
CA HIS A 75 12.05 -3.16 -7.86
C HIS A 75 13.53 -3.35 -8.17
N ILE A 76 14.35 -2.74 -7.35
CA ILE A 76 15.78 -3.01 -7.26
C ILE A 76 16.06 -3.35 -5.80
N THR A 77 16.70 -4.48 -5.57
CA THR A 77 17.13 -4.92 -4.24
C THR A 77 18.65 -5.05 -4.21
N PHE A 78 19.27 -4.40 -3.27
CA PHE A 78 20.69 -4.59 -2.98
C PHE A 78 20.84 -5.53 -1.79
N TYR A 79 21.58 -6.61 -1.96
CA TYR A 79 21.91 -7.59 -0.93
C TYR A 79 23.36 -7.41 -0.48
N PRO A 80 23.59 -6.69 0.63
CA PRO A 80 24.94 -6.59 1.21
C PRO A 80 25.43 -7.93 1.73
N ARG A 81 24.49 -8.78 2.16
CA ARG A 81 24.71 -10.16 2.61
C ARG A 81 23.52 -11.03 2.21
N ASP A 82 23.71 -12.35 2.25
CA ASP A 82 22.70 -13.32 1.80
C ASP A 82 21.44 -13.35 2.67
N TRP A 83 21.53 -12.91 3.94
CA TRP A 83 20.40 -12.95 4.89
C TRP A 83 19.58 -11.66 4.96
N TYR A 84 20.03 -10.55 4.34
CA TYR A 84 19.24 -9.31 4.26
C TYR A 84 19.48 -8.53 2.96
N GLY A 85 18.45 -7.81 2.55
CA GLY A 85 18.48 -6.91 1.41
C GLY A 85 17.79 -5.59 1.69
N ILE A 86 18.15 -4.56 0.94
CA ILE A 86 17.49 -3.26 0.94
C ILE A 86 16.86 -3.10 -0.44
N ARG A 87 15.54 -2.95 -0.46
CA ARG A 87 14.73 -2.89 -1.67
C ARG A 87 14.13 -1.52 -1.88
N ILE A 88 14.19 -1.03 -3.10
CA ILE A 88 13.43 0.13 -3.57
C ILE A 88 12.40 -0.41 -4.57
N ASN A 89 11.13 -0.06 -4.37
CA ASN A 89 10.02 -0.41 -5.27
C ASN A 89 9.33 0.83 -5.79
N MET A 90 8.81 0.71 -7.01
CA MET A 90 7.79 1.58 -7.57
C MET A 90 6.61 0.70 -7.99
N ASN A 91 5.41 1.02 -7.48
CA ASN A 91 4.20 0.25 -7.72
C ASN A 91 3.13 1.15 -8.34
N PHE A 92 2.40 0.59 -9.30
CA PHE A 92 1.25 1.22 -9.96
C PHE A 92 0.07 0.26 -9.88
N GLY A 93 -1.10 0.79 -9.53
CA GLY A 93 -2.30 -0.01 -9.42
C GLY A 93 -3.54 0.84 -9.27
N SER A 94 -4.60 0.21 -8.87
CA SER A 94 -5.84 0.89 -8.49
C SER A 94 -6.49 0.18 -7.32
N LEU A 95 -7.29 0.91 -6.56
CA LEU A 95 -8.10 0.39 -5.47
C LEU A 95 -9.55 0.74 -5.74
N GLU A 96 -10.46 -0.10 -5.26
CA GLU A 96 -11.89 0.09 -5.40
C GLU A 96 -12.61 -0.44 -4.18
N GLY A 97 -13.68 0.24 -3.78
CA GLY A 97 -14.63 -0.21 -2.78
C GLY A 97 -16.04 0.16 -3.21
N ASP A 98 -16.99 -0.72 -2.94
CA ASP A 98 -18.39 -0.53 -3.32
C ASP A 98 -19.32 -1.17 -2.29
N ASP A 99 -20.14 -0.36 -1.67
CA ASP A 99 -21.13 -0.83 -0.70
C ASP A 99 -22.30 -1.60 -1.36
N ALA A 100 -22.57 -1.36 -2.65
CA ALA A 100 -23.65 -2.03 -3.38
C ALA A 100 -23.43 -3.55 -3.55
N VAL A 101 -22.18 -4.02 -3.44
CA VAL A 101 -21.84 -5.45 -3.50
C VAL A 101 -22.19 -6.20 -2.21
N ILE A 102 -22.50 -5.48 -1.12
CA ILE A 102 -22.81 -6.06 0.18
C ILE A 102 -24.22 -6.63 0.14
N LYS A 103 -24.35 -7.94 0.38
CA LYS A 103 -25.64 -8.61 0.54
C LYS A 103 -26.00 -8.56 2.03
N GLY A 104 -26.89 -7.63 2.39
CA GLY A 104 -27.36 -7.48 3.77
C GLY A 104 -28.01 -8.76 4.32
N LYS A 105 -27.70 -9.06 5.58
CA LYS A 105 -28.26 -10.18 6.35
C LYS A 105 -28.81 -9.71 7.70
N GLY A 106 -29.06 -8.39 7.87
CA GLY A 106 -29.57 -7.80 9.10
C GLY A 106 -28.53 -7.56 10.19
N GLY A 107 -27.23 -7.43 9.82
CA GLY A 107 -26.15 -7.13 10.74
C GLY A 107 -25.58 -5.71 10.54
N TYR A 108 -24.34 -5.48 10.99
CA TYR A 108 -23.65 -4.19 10.82
C TYR A 108 -23.41 -3.83 9.34
N GLU A 109 -23.39 -4.82 8.47
CA GLU A 109 -23.26 -4.65 7.01
C GLU A 109 -24.43 -3.89 6.40
N GLU A 110 -25.62 -3.91 7.01
CA GLU A 110 -26.79 -3.18 6.53
C GLU A 110 -26.53 -1.67 6.49
N ALA A 111 -25.83 -1.13 7.45
CA ALA A 111 -25.47 0.29 7.47
C ALA A 111 -24.62 0.68 6.25
N ARG A 112 -23.66 -0.17 5.85
CA ARG A 112 -22.86 0.04 4.63
C ARG A 112 -23.73 -0.09 3.37
N ARG A 113 -24.57 -1.14 3.28
CA ARG A 113 -25.49 -1.33 2.16
C ARG A 113 -26.43 -0.14 1.97
N ILE A 114 -26.98 0.40 3.08
CA ILE A 114 -27.85 1.58 3.06
C ILE A 114 -27.07 2.81 2.65
N ARG A 115 -25.82 2.99 3.12
CA ARG A 115 -24.93 4.09 2.76
C ARG A 115 -24.68 4.16 1.26
N ASN A 116 -24.53 3.02 0.58
CA ASN A 116 -24.44 2.89 -0.88
C ASN A 116 -23.37 3.76 -1.53
N GLN A 117 -22.23 3.93 -0.85
CA GLN A 117 -21.09 4.66 -1.37
C GLN A 117 -20.21 3.74 -2.22
N ASN A 118 -19.53 4.33 -3.19
CA ASN A 118 -18.52 3.66 -3.99
C ASN A 118 -17.35 4.60 -4.26
N PHE A 119 -16.19 4.01 -4.42
CA PHE A 119 -15.01 4.75 -4.85
C PHE A 119 -14.10 3.88 -5.72
N LYS A 120 -13.28 4.55 -6.50
CA LYS A 120 -12.09 4.01 -7.13
C LYS A 120 -10.97 5.03 -7.08
N THR A 121 -9.74 4.57 -7.00
CA THR A 121 -8.57 5.44 -7.07
C THR A 121 -7.44 4.75 -7.83
N SER A 122 -6.71 5.52 -8.64
CA SER A 122 -5.39 5.09 -9.11
C SER A 122 -4.39 5.23 -7.98
N LEU A 123 -3.46 4.30 -7.89
CA LEU A 123 -2.43 4.26 -6.87
C LEU A 123 -1.05 4.28 -7.53
N PHE A 124 -0.21 5.21 -7.10
CA PHE A 124 1.22 5.20 -7.34
C PHE A 124 1.93 5.14 -5.98
N GLU A 125 2.84 4.21 -5.79
CA GLU A 125 3.59 4.04 -4.56
C GLU A 125 5.08 3.91 -4.86
N THR A 126 5.91 4.57 -4.08
CA THR A 126 7.34 4.28 -3.98
C THR A 126 7.66 3.90 -2.55
N MET A 127 8.46 2.85 -2.35
CA MET A 127 8.82 2.41 -1.02
C MET A 127 10.29 1.98 -0.94
N VAL A 128 10.85 2.15 0.26
CA VAL A 128 12.14 1.58 0.65
C VAL A 128 11.87 0.57 1.77
N ALA A 129 12.32 -0.67 1.59
CA ALA A 129 12.04 -1.76 2.52
C ALA A 129 13.28 -2.64 2.76
N GLY A 130 13.38 -3.18 3.96
CA GLY A 130 14.30 -4.26 4.29
C GLY A 130 13.67 -5.61 3.99
N GLU A 131 14.42 -6.51 3.37
CA GLU A 131 14.12 -7.94 3.24
C GLU A 131 15.02 -8.71 4.19
N ILE A 132 14.47 -9.62 4.99
CA ILE A 132 15.22 -10.44 5.93
C ILE A 132 14.92 -11.91 5.67
N PHE A 133 15.96 -12.71 5.48
CA PHE A 133 15.90 -14.14 5.18
C PHE A 133 16.39 -14.95 6.38
N PRO A 134 15.51 -15.27 7.34
CA PRO A 134 15.93 -15.91 8.60
C PRO A 134 16.51 -17.32 8.39
N THR A 135 16.05 -18.04 7.36
CA THR A 135 16.51 -19.40 7.08
C THR A 135 17.99 -19.46 6.69
N VAL A 136 18.53 -18.38 6.10
CA VAL A 136 19.98 -18.31 5.76
C VAL A 136 20.87 -18.37 7.00
N LEU A 137 20.37 -17.90 8.13
CA LEU A 137 21.10 -17.95 9.41
C LEU A 137 21.07 -19.33 10.08
N LEU A 138 20.17 -20.22 9.61
CA LEU A 138 19.95 -21.57 10.14
C LEU A 138 20.43 -22.66 9.16
N GLU A 139 20.95 -22.27 8.00
CA GLU A 139 21.40 -23.16 6.96
C GLU A 139 22.76 -23.78 7.35
N GLU A 140 22.78 -25.11 7.51
CA GLU A 140 24.02 -25.85 7.88
C GLU A 140 24.65 -26.55 6.66
N ASP A 141 23.83 -26.91 5.64
CA ASP A 141 24.27 -27.67 4.47
C ASP A 141 23.77 -27.02 3.16
N PRO A 142 24.64 -26.84 2.13
CA PRO A 142 24.24 -26.35 0.80
C PRO A 142 23.21 -27.22 0.09
N SER A 143 23.01 -28.49 0.51
CA SER A 143 21.98 -29.38 0.00
C SER A 143 20.59 -29.12 0.61
N ASP A 144 20.50 -28.27 1.62
CA ASP A 144 19.23 -27.92 2.26
C ASP A 144 18.26 -27.29 1.23
N VAL A 145 16.98 -27.66 1.33
CA VAL A 145 15.92 -27.09 0.50
C VAL A 145 15.82 -25.55 0.66
N PHE A 146 16.16 -25.03 1.85
CA PHE A 146 16.19 -23.61 2.13
C PHE A 146 17.31 -22.84 1.42
N HIS A 147 18.27 -23.55 0.84
CA HIS A 147 19.27 -22.92 -0.03
C HIS A 147 18.62 -22.35 -1.31
N LYS A 148 17.63 -23.04 -1.89
CA LYS A 148 16.89 -22.61 -3.08
C LYS A 148 15.58 -21.90 -2.76
N LEU A 149 14.88 -22.32 -1.70
CA LEU A 149 13.59 -21.79 -1.30
C LEU A 149 13.73 -21.00 0.00
N ARG A 150 13.75 -19.68 -0.10
CA ARG A 150 14.03 -18.78 1.03
C ARG A 150 12.78 -17.98 1.43
N PRO A 151 12.15 -18.33 2.55
CA PRO A 151 11.16 -17.46 3.18
C PRO A 151 11.82 -16.16 3.65
N TYR A 152 11.09 -15.05 3.54
CA TYR A 152 11.57 -13.73 3.98
C TYR A 152 10.47 -12.87 4.57
N GLY A 153 10.88 -11.96 5.45
CA GLY A 153 10.05 -10.88 5.94
C GLY A 153 10.41 -9.56 5.27
N VAL A 154 9.43 -8.68 5.12
CA VAL A 154 9.58 -7.33 4.54
C VAL A 154 9.00 -6.32 5.50
N ILE A 155 9.74 -5.22 5.72
CA ILE A 155 9.23 -4.03 6.42
C ILE A 155 9.90 -2.79 5.85
N GLY A 156 9.16 -1.68 5.75
CA GLY A 156 9.71 -0.47 5.17
C GLY A 156 8.89 0.78 5.41
N LEU A 157 9.20 1.81 4.63
CA LEU A 157 8.48 3.06 4.55
C LEU A 157 8.13 3.34 3.10
N GLY A 158 6.93 3.79 2.86
CA GLY A 158 6.44 4.15 1.53
C GLY A 158 5.80 5.54 1.50
N LEU A 159 5.84 6.12 0.33
CA LEU A 159 5.11 7.32 -0.06
C LEU A 159 4.19 6.94 -1.20
N PHE A 160 2.90 7.24 -1.09
CA PHE A 160 1.93 6.93 -2.11
C PHE A 160 1.06 8.12 -2.49
N HIS A 161 0.61 8.11 -3.73
CA HIS A 161 -0.35 9.06 -4.27
C HIS A 161 -1.65 8.33 -4.62
N PHE A 162 -2.77 8.94 -4.25
CA PHE A 162 -4.11 8.49 -4.56
C PHE A 162 -4.98 9.70 -4.87
N ASN A 163 -6.10 9.49 -5.58
CA ASN A 163 -7.09 10.54 -5.84
C ASN A 163 -8.47 9.89 -6.03
N PRO A 164 -9.28 9.80 -4.97
CA PRO A 164 -10.51 9.06 -5.00
C PRO A 164 -11.55 9.71 -5.91
N GLN A 165 -12.23 8.87 -6.67
CA GLN A 165 -13.40 9.18 -7.48
C GLN A 165 -14.57 8.36 -6.98
N GLY A 166 -15.75 8.97 -6.97
CA GLY A 166 -17.03 8.30 -6.75
C GLY A 166 -17.92 8.40 -7.98
N GLN A 167 -18.83 7.47 -8.15
CA GLN A 167 -19.79 7.52 -9.25
C GLN A 167 -20.98 8.41 -8.86
N ASP A 168 -21.26 9.45 -9.66
CA ASP A 168 -22.41 10.35 -9.45
C ASP A 168 -23.71 9.59 -9.76
N PRO A 169 -24.62 9.44 -8.79
CA PRO A 169 -25.87 8.69 -8.99
C PRO A 169 -26.80 9.30 -10.05
N ALA A 170 -26.67 10.61 -10.35
CA ALA A 170 -27.51 11.27 -11.34
C ALA A 170 -27.00 11.07 -12.78
N THR A 171 -25.69 10.98 -12.98
CA THR A 171 -25.08 10.94 -14.33
C THR A 171 -24.39 9.62 -14.63
N GLY A 172 -24.09 8.81 -13.62
CA GLY A 172 -23.28 7.60 -13.74
C GLY A 172 -21.79 7.86 -13.99
N GLN A 173 -21.36 9.11 -14.03
CA GLN A 173 -19.96 9.49 -14.28
C GLN A 173 -19.12 9.41 -13.00
N TRP A 174 -17.84 9.08 -13.18
CA TRP A 174 -16.87 9.11 -12.09
C TRP A 174 -16.35 10.53 -11.89
N VAL A 175 -16.44 11.03 -10.66
CA VAL A 175 -16.09 12.40 -10.25
C VAL A 175 -15.09 12.35 -9.13
N TYR A 176 -14.07 13.20 -9.17
CA TYR A 176 -13.11 13.34 -8.08
C TYR A 176 -13.81 13.87 -6.82
N LEU A 177 -13.58 13.17 -5.70
CA LEU A 177 -14.30 13.44 -4.44
C LEU A 177 -13.66 14.59 -3.64
N ARG A 178 -12.33 14.68 -3.62
CA ARG A 178 -11.61 15.69 -2.82
C ARG A 178 -12.10 17.13 -3.07
N PRO A 179 -12.33 17.60 -4.31
CA PRO A 179 -12.82 18.97 -4.55
C PRO A 179 -14.27 19.22 -4.10
N LEU A 180 -15.00 18.17 -3.78
CA LEU A 180 -16.41 18.25 -3.36
C LEU A 180 -16.55 18.43 -1.86
N HIS A 181 -15.50 18.20 -1.07
CA HIS A 181 -15.53 18.35 0.40
C HIS A 181 -16.70 17.60 1.04
N THR A 182 -16.92 16.35 0.65
CA THR A 182 -18.13 15.56 0.93
C THR A 182 -18.54 15.46 2.39
N GLU A 183 -17.59 15.65 3.30
CA GLU A 183 -17.80 15.70 4.75
C GLU A 183 -17.53 17.10 5.35
N GLY A 184 -17.47 18.14 4.50
CA GLY A 184 -17.17 19.52 4.93
C GLY A 184 -15.70 19.76 5.31
N GLN A 185 -14.79 19.01 4.67
CA GLN A 185 -13.35 19.20 4.89
C GLN A 185 -12.94 20.63 4.52
N GLY A 186 -12.37 21.36 5.51
CA GLY A 186 -11.98 22.76 5.35
C GLY A 186 -13.09 23.79 5.58
N PHE A 187 -14.33 23.35 5.90
CA PHE A 187 -15.42 24.28 6.25
C PHE A 187 -15.26 24.78 7.67
N LYS A 188 -15.70 26.03 7.93
CA LYS A 188 -15.54 26.66 9.25
C LYS A 188 -16.33 25.95 10.36
N GLU A 189 -17.44 25.34 10.00
CA GLU A 189 -18.30 24.58 10.90
C GLU A 189 -17.64 23.29 11.39
N PHE A 190 -16.60 22.81 10.68
CA PHE A 190 -15.88 21.59 10.99
C PHE A 190 -14.36 21.83 11.07
N PRO A 191 -13.87 22.56 12.06
CA PRO A 191 -12.45 22.97 12.14
C PRO A 191 -11.48 21.79 12.27
N ASP A 192 -11.96 20.64 12.74
CA ASP A 192 -11.17 19.42 12.89
C ASP A 192 -11.07 18.60 11.59
N ARG A 193 -11.94 18.88 10.60
CA ARG A 193 -11.96 18.19 9.31
C ARG A 193 -11.12 18.95 8.30
N LYS A 194 -9.83 18.63 8.26
CA LYS A 194 -8.90 19.25 7.30
C LYS A 194 -9.01 18.59 5.93
N GLU A 195 -8.72 19.38 4.89
CA GLU A 195 -8.51 18.79 3.57
C GLU A 195 -7.34 17.79 3.62
N TYR A 196 -7.57 16.58 3.12
CA TYR A 196 -6.53 15.57 3.08
C TYR A 196 -5.57 15.79 1.91
N SER A 197 -4.31 15.43 2.12
CA SER A 197 -3.30 15.43 1.07
C SER A 197 -3.46 14.17 0.21
N LEU A 198 -3.30 14.32 -1.11
CA LEU A 198 -3.27 13.19 -2.04
C LEU A 198 -1.95 12.39 -1.97
N TRP A 199 -0.92 12.95 -1.37
CA TRP A 199 0.34 12.27 -1.06
C TRP A 199 0.39 11.93 0.42
N GLN A 200 0.54 10.65 0.71
CA GLN A 200 0.53 10.11 2.06
C GLN A 200 1.65 9.11 2.26
N MET A 201 2.03 8.89 3.50
CA MET A 201 2.99 7.85 3.89
C MET A 201 2.27 6.57 4.29
N ASN A 202 2.96 5.43 4.10
CA ASN A 202 2.55 4.15 4.62
C ASN A 202 3.72 3.37 5.22
N VAL A 203 3.38 2.33 5.97
CA VAL A 203 4.33 1.32 6.45
C VAL A 203 3.99 0.00 5.77
N PRO A 204 4.69 -0.36 4.68
CA PRO A 204 4.58 -1.68 4.08
C PRO A 204 5.24 -2.73 4.99
N MET A 205 4.51 -3.80 5.25
CA MET A 205 5.00 -4.97 6.00
C MET A 205 4.42 -6.24 5.39
N GLY A 206 5.23 -7.30 5.37
CA GLY A 206 4.77 -8.52 4.73
C GLY A 206 5.72 -9.69 4.87
N VAL A 207 5.33 -10.75 4.19
CA VAL A 207 6.11 -11.98 4.11
C VAL A 207 6.11 -12.48 2.66
N GLY A 208 7.16 -13.19 2.31
CA GLY A 208 7.27 -13.81 1.01
C GLY A 208 8.13 -15.06 1.04
N ILE A 209 8.10 -15.75 -0.09
CA ILE A 209 8.97 -16.89 -0.37
C ILE A 209 9.65 -16.62 -1.70
N LYS A 210 10.96 -16.74 -1.73
CA LYS A 210 11.78 -16.58 -2.93
C LYS A 210 12.40 -17.92 -3.31
N TYR A 211 12.22 -18.31 -4.58
CA TYR A 211 12.81 -19.50 -5.16
C TYR A 211 13.85 -19.10 -6.20
N PHE A 212 15.09 -19.56 -6.04
CA PHE A 212 16.18 -19.34 -6.97
C PHE A 212 16.15 -20.44 -8.06
N MET A 213 15.63 -20.07 -9.23
CA MET A 213 15.55 -20.97 -10.39
C MET A 213 16.93 -21.22 -11.01
N SER A 214 17.77 -20.20 -11.00
CA SER A 214 19.17 -20.24 -11.44
C SER A 214 20.00 -19.22 -10.66
N GLU A 215 21.28 -19.14 -10.95
CA GLU A 215 22.18 -18.15 -10.35
C GLU A 215 21.75 -16.70 -10.59
N ASN A 216 21.08 -16.46 -11.72
CA ASN A 216 20.70 -15.11 -12.15
C ASN A 216 19.22 -14.84 -12.09
N PHE A 217 18.35 -15.84 -11.83
CA PHE A 217 16.92 -15.68 -11.92
C PHE A 217 16.21 -16.23 -10.69
N SER A 218 15.34 -15.43 -10.13
CA SER A 218 14.52 -15.77 -8.97
C SER A 218 13.03 -15.56 -9.24
N LEU A 219 12.21 -16.43 -8.66
CA LEU A 219 10.76 -16.35 -8.63
C LEU A 219 10.32 -16.18 -7.18
N GLY A 220 9.41 -15.27 -6.90
CA GLY A 220 8.90 -15.04 -5.55
C GLY A 220 7.40 -14.91 -5.51
N LEU A 221 6.84 -15.26 -4.36
CA LEU A 221 5.48 -14.93 -3.97
C LEU A 221 5.57 -14.10 -2.70
N GLU A 222 4.85 -12.97 -2.66
CA GLU A 222 4.83 -12.12 -1.47
C GLU A 222 3.43 -11.59 -1.19
N VAL A 223 3.16 -11.34 0.08
CA VAL A 223 1.97 -10.64 0.57
C VAL A 223 2.46 -9.44 1.34
N ILE A 224 2.09 -8.24 0.90
CA ILE A 224 2.44 -6.99 1.58
C ILE A 224 1.17 -6.26 1.97
N HIS A 225 1.03 -6.01 3.27
CA HIS A 225 0.04 -5.11 3.85
C HIS A 225 0.66 -3.73 4.04
N ARG A 226 -0.08 -2.67 3.71
CA ARG A 226 0.34 -1.28 3.88
C ARG A 226 -0.59 -0.59 4.85
N LYS A 227 -0.07 -0.33 6.03
CA LYS A 227 -0.75 0.52 7.00
C LYS A 227 -0.54 1.97 6.62
N THR A 228 -1.62 2.70 6.36
CA THR A 228 -1.57 4.13 6.05
C THR A 228 -1.80 4.99 7.29
N PHE A 229 -1.64 6.30 7.15
CA PHE A 229 -1.91 7.28 8.20
C PHE A 229 -3.06 8.22 7.81
N THR A 230 -3.90 7.80 6.87
CA THR A 230 -5.10 8.51 6.43
C THR A 230 -6.32 7.61 6.47
N ASP A 231 -7.46 8.21 6.71
CA ASP A 231 -8.79 7.59 6.67
C ASP A 231 -9.63 8.16 5.51
N TYR A 232 -8.97 8.72 4.50
CA TYR A 232 -9.62 9.37 3.36
C TYR A 232 -9.20 8.78 2.00
N MET A 233 -8.71 7.54 1.97
CA MET A 233 -8.39 6.90 0.69
C MET A 233 -9.66 6.64 -0.14
N ASP A 234 -10.80 6.47 0.53
CA ASP A 234 -12.13 6.29 -0.05
C ASP A 234 -13.03 7.52 0.12
N ASP A 235 -12.51 8.64 0.68
CA ASP A 235 -13.25 9.88 0.98
C ASP A 235 -14.36 9.70 2.03
N VAL A 236 -14.29 8.65 2.86
CA VAL A 236 -15.27 8.36 3.92
C VAL A 236 -14.57 8.19 5.25
N SER A 237 -14.93 9.01 6.24
CA SER A 237 -14.26 9.02 7.55
C SER A 237 -15.20 9.33 8.70
N THR A 238 -16.01 10.40 8.63
CA THR A 238 -16.67 11.00 9.79
C THR A 238 -18.20 10.86 9.74
N SER A 239 -18.91 11.93 9.48
CA SER A 239 -20.37 11.98 9.52
C SER A 239 -20.97 12.81 8.39
N TYR A 240 -22.25 12.59 8.12
CA TYR A 240 -23.01 13.39 7.17
C TYR A 240 -23.18 14.84 7.65
N ILE A 241 -23.07 15.79 6.72
CA ILE A 241 -23.23 17.21 6.98
C ILE A 241 -24.52 17.74 6.36
N ASP A 242 -24.93 18.94 6.75
CA ASP A 242 -26.06 19.64 6.13
C ASP A 242 -25.72 19.94 4.64
N PRO A 243 -26.50 19.45 3.67
CA PRO A 243 -26.28 19.73 2.25
C PRO A 243 -26.33 21.23 1.89
N GLN A 244 -26.98 22.06 2.69
CA GLN A 244 -27.02 23.51 2.47
C GLN A 244 -25.66 24.17 2.67
N LEU A 245 -24.78 23.58 3.49
CA LEU A 245 -23.44 24.12 3.72
C LEU A 245 -22.61 24.12 2.44
N PHE A 246 -22.81 23.16 1.54
CA PHE A 246 -22.05 23.14 0.27
C PHE A 246 -22.27 24.42 -0.55
N TYR A 247 -23.48 25.00 -0.51
CA TYR A 247 -23.81 26.22 -1.27
C TYR A 247 -23.15 27.47 -0.67
N ASN A 248 -22.68 27.43 0.58
CA ASN A 248 -21.91 28.51 1.21
C ASN A 248 -20.45 28.55 0.78
N TYR A 249 -19.91 27.42 0.30
CA TYR A 249 -18.49 27.23 0.03
C TYR A 249 -18.17 26.93 -1.44
N LEU A 250 -19.11 26.39 -2.17
CA LEU A 250 -18.93 25.92 -3.55
C LEU A 250 -19.88 26.63 -4.53
N PRO A 251 -19.50 26.77 -5.81
CA PRO A 251 -20.44 27.20 -6.86
C PRO A 251 -21.67 26.32 -6.91
N ALA A 252 -22.84 26.86 -7.24
CA ALA A 252 -24.12 26.17 -7.14
C ALA A 252 -24.18 24.80 -7.84
N SER A 253 -23.57 24.69 -9.03
CA SER A 253 -23.50 23.41 -9.76
C SER A 253 -22.65 22.36 -9.04
N THR A 254 -21.51 22.79 -8.51
CA THR A 254 -20.60 21.93 -7.73
C THR A 254 -21.21 21.58 -6.37
N ALA A 255 -21.89 22.51 -5.73
CA ALA A 255 -22.59 22.28 -4.45
C ALA A 255 -23.69 21.22 -4.60
N ALA A 256 -24.49 21.31 -5.67
CA ALA A 256 -25.51 20.30 -5.96
C ALA A 256 -24.89 18.92 -6.23
N GLN A 257 -23.73 18.85 -6.88
CA GLN A 257 -22.99 17.61 -7.09
C GLN A 257 -22.41 17.09 -5.77
N ALA A 258 -21.78 17.96 -4.97
CA ALA A 258 -21.24 17.61 -3.66
C ALA A 258 -22.31 17.01 -2.74
N ALA A 259 -23.48 17.63 -2.68
CA ALA A 259 -24.61 17.13 -1.90
C ALA A 259 -25.03 15.70 -2.30
N ARG A 260 -25.11 15.43 -3.62
CA ARG A 260 -25.44 14.09 -4.12
C ARG A 260 -24.33 13.06 -3.86
N MET A 261 -23.06 13.50 -3.92
CA MET A 261 -21.92 12.60 -3.70
C MET A 261 -21.69 12.34 -2.20
N ALA A 262 -21.99 13.32 -1.35
CA ALA A 262 -21.88 13.18 0.10
C ALA A 262 -22.88 12.15 0.66
N ASP A 263 -24.10 12.15 0.16
CA ASP A 263 -25.19 11.28 0.62
C ASP A 263 -25.83 10.51 -0.54
N LYS A 264 -25.50 9.22 -0.64
CA LYS A 264 -26.05 8.28 -1.62
C LYS A 264 -26.96 7.23 -0.98
N ARG A 265 -27.41 7.46 0.25
CA ARG A 265 -28.20 6.49 1.00
C ARG A 265 -29.46 6.08 0.22
N LEU A 266 -29.73 4.77 0.21
CA LEU A 266 -30.89 4.17 -0.46
C LEU A 266 -32.21 4.51 0.22
N GLN A 267 -32.18 4.91 1.49
CA GLN A 267 -33.35 5.25 2.31
C GLN A 267 -33.07 6.57 3.03
N SER A 268 -34.09 7.41 3.15
CA SER A 268 -34.03 8.68 3.90
C SER A 268 -33.95 8.46 5.44
N GLN A 269 -33.52 7.31 5.87
CA GLN A 269 -33.33 6.98 7.29
C GLN A 269 -31.98 7.52 7.74
N GLY A 270 -32.04 8.51 8.59
CA GLY A 270 -30.88 9.15 9.18
C GLY A 270 -30.86 10.66 8.96
N GLY A 271 -30.13 11.36 9.80
CA GLY A 271 -30.04 12.81 9.86
C GLY A 271 -28.65 13.35 9.58
N ILE A 272 -28.58 14.67 9.64
CA ILE A 272 -27.33 15.41 9.72
C ILE A 272 -26.61 14.98 11.00
N GLY A 273 -25.30 14.71 10.90
CA GLY A 273 -24.48 14.25 12.03
C GLY A 273 -24.40 12.74 12.22
N ASP A 274 -25.20 11.97 11.50
CA ASP A 274 -25.08 10.50 11.52
C ASP A 274 -23.73 10.05 11.02
N GLN A 275 -23.28 8.92 11.51
CA GLN A 275 -22.00 8.33 11.14
C GLN A 275 -22.00 7.95 9.64
N ARG A 276 -21.00 8.45 8.90
CA ARG A 276 -20.75 8.10 7.51
C ARG A 276 -19.59 7.09 7.40
N GLY A 277 -18.52 7.29 8.17
CA GLY A 277 -17.35 6.45 8.27
C GLY A 277 -16.92 6.22 9.72
N ASN A 278 -15.70 5.69 9.91
CA ASN A 278 -15.13 5.45 11.23
C ASN A 278 -13.73 6.08 11.35
N ALA A 279 -13.69 7.36 11.68
CA ALA A 279 -12.47 8.17 11.82
C ALA A 279 -11.41 7.62 12.81
N LYS A 280 -11.71 6.55 13.56
CA LYS A 280 -10.77 5.91 14.48
C LYS A 280 -9.84 4.91 13.80
N ASN A 281 -10.20 4.45 12.62
CA ASN A 281 -9.49 3.40 11.90
C ASN A 281 -8.97 3.96 10.58
N ASN A 282 -7.66 4.10 10.48
CA ASN A 282 -7.04 4.49 9.21
C ASN A 282 -7.20 3.38 8.16
N ASP A 283 -7.32 3.81 6.92
CA ASP A 283 -7.37 2.93 5.76
C ASP A 283 -6.08 2.12 5.60
N SER A 284 -6.20 1.00 4.94
CA SER A 284 -5.07 0.16 4.58
C SER A 284 -5.34 -0.55 3.26
N TYR A 285 -4.31 -1.14 2.67
CA TYR A 285 -4.47 -1.99 1.50
C TYR A 285 -3.39 -3.07 1.49
N TYR A 286 -3.65 -4.15 0.77
CA TYR A 286 -2.68 -5.22 0.64
C TYR A 286 -2.58 -5.69 -0.82
N SER A 287 -1.48 -6.34 -1.13
CA SER A 287 -1.29 -7.00 -2.42
C SER A 287 -0.70 -8.38 -2.24
N PHE A 288 -1.11 -9.30 -3.11
CA PHE A 288 -0.37 -10.51 -3.42
C PHE A 288 0.50 -10.22 -4.64
N GLY A 289 1.78 -10.56 -4.58
CA GLY A 289 2.72 -10.31 -5.66
C GLY A 289 3.39 -11.59 -6.15
N LEU A 290 3.29 -11.88 -7.45
CA LEU A 290 4.22 -12.75 -8.15
C LEU A 290 5.41 -11.87 -8.52
N LYS A 291 6.58 -12.20 -7.99
CA LYS A 291 7.81 -11.41 -8.12
C LYS A 291 8.80 -12.16 -9.01
N LEU A 292 9.31 -11.48 -10.03
CA LEU A 292 10.39 -11.96 -10.89
C LEU A 292 11.62 -11.12 -10.61
N GLY A 293 12.74 -11.76 -10.31
CA GLY A 293 14.00 -11.09 -10.01
C GLY A 293 15.13 -11.55 -10.93
N TRP A 294 15.92 -10.60 -11.37
CA TRP A 294 17.11 -10.81 -12.17
C TRP A 294 18.31 -10.21 -11.48
N ARG A 295 19.34 -11.04 -11.22
CA ARG A 295 20.56 -10.62 -10.60
C ARG A 295 21.39 -9.77 -11.56
N LEU A 296 21.78 -8.58 -11.13
CA LEU A 296 22.63 -7.67 -11.87
C LEU A 296 24.10 -7.93 -11.55
N GLY A 297 24.97 -7.99 -12.57
CA GLY A 297 26.41 -8.16 -12.38
C GLY A 297 26.82 -9.59 -12.08
N GLY A 298 26.27 -10.56 -12.79
CA GLY A 298 26.65 -11.96 -12.70
C GLY A 298 28.06 -12.22 -13.21
N GLY A 299 28.98 -12.43 -12.32
CA GLY A 299 30.26 -13.13 -12.55
C GLY A 299 30.41 -14.19 -11.48
N ASP A 300 30.37 -15.43 -11.89
CA ASP A 300 30.92 -16.67 -11.29
C ASP A 300 31.08 -16.77 -9.75
N ARG A 301 30.08 -16.42 -8.96
CA ARG A 301 30.20 -16.54 -7.50
C ARG A 301 29.59 -17.80 -6.92
N TRP A 302 28.60 -18.41 -7.58
CA TRP A 302 28.08 -19.71 -7.16
C TRP A 302 29.02 -20.86 -7.53
N GLY A 303 29.80 -20.73 -8.60
CA GLY A 303 30.83 -21.70 -8.97
C GLY A 303 32.01 -21.75 -8.00
N ASN A 304 32.26 -20.70 -7.23
CA ASN A 304 33.38 -20.66 -6.29
C ASN A 304 33.07 -21.16 -4.88
N SER A 305 31.79 -21.20 -4.47
CA SER A 305 31.40 -21.75 -3.17
C SER A 305 31.36 -23.29 -3.16
N THR A 306 31.35 -23.93 -4.34
CA THR A 306 31.43 -25.40 -4.47
C THR A 306 32.84 -25.95 -4.67
N ARG A 307 33.86 -25.11 -4.68
CA ARG A 307 35.22 -25.61 -4.61
C ARG A 307 35.50 -26.08 -3.19
N CYS A 308 35.26 -27.35 -2.94
CA CYS A 308 35.90 -28.06 -1.82
C CYS A 308 37.38 -27.67 -1.79
N PRO A 309 37.89 -27.27 -0.64
CA PRO A 309 39.35 -27.16 -0.50
C PRO A 309 39.94 -28.56 -0.80
N VAL A 310 40.64 -28.68 -1.91
CA VAL A 310 41.40 -29.88 -2.21
C VAL A 310 42.50 -29.93 -1.16
N ILE A 311 42.29 -30.75 -0.12
CA ILE A 311 43.34 -31.08 0.82
C ILE A 311 44.36 -31.89 0.01
N ARG A 312 45.43 -31.23 -0.39
CA ARG A 312 46.61 -31.93 -0.90
C ARG A 312 47.39 -32.43 0.30
N PHE A 313 47.47 -33.75 0.43
CA PHE A 313 48.40 -34.42 1.33
C PHE A 313 49.82 -34.26 0.82
#